data_7498e00b840202bc03b93f053abad8fa
#
_entry.id   7498e00b840202bc03b93f053abad8fa
#
_cell.length_a   1.000
_cell.length_b   1.000
_cell.length_c   1.000
_cell.angle_alpha   90.00
_cell.angle_beta   90.00
_cell.angle_gamma   90.00
#
_symmetry.space_group_name_H-M   'P 1'
#
loop_
_entity.id
_entity.type
_entity.pdbx_description
1 polymer ?
#
loop_
_entity_poly.entity_id
_entity_poly.type
_entity_poly.pdbx_seq_one_letter_code
_entity_poly.pdbx_strand_id
1 'polypeptide(L)'
;YDVSRWVHTRDIVIDETEIPHSHPVLTLHARHLKDDDLLLSTFVHEQTHRMLDEHPTEHAAAVRALRKLYPRIPVGYPEGSDSAEVNYDHLIIIYIEYRADQRLMGELRARAVMEFLSHDHYRWLYRELLREPEKVGRVVKASGL
;
A
#
# COMPACT_ATOMS: atom_id res chain seq x y z
N TYR A 1 5.04 -11.35 14.84
CA TYR A 1 4.89 -9.92 14.61
C TYR A 1 3.79 -9.33 15.49
N ASP A 2 4.00 -8.11 16.03
CA ASP A 2 2.92 -7.36 16.67
C ASP A 2 2.29 -6.42 15.65
N VAL A 3 1.16 -6.84 15.11
CA VAL A 3 0.40 -6.10 14.09
C VAL A 3 -0.70 -5.21 14.68
N SER A 4 -0.86 -5.15 16.00
CA SER A 4 -2.00 -4.50 16.66
C SER A 4 -2.22 -3.03 16.25
N ARG A 5 -1.15 -2.33 15.89
CA ARG A 5 -1.18 -0.92 15.48
C ARG A 5 -1.73 -0.69 14.06
N TRP A 6 -1.85 -1.75 13.26
CA TRP A 6 -2.30 -1.70 11.86
C TRP A 6 -3.57 -2.51 11.63
N VAL A 7 -4.28 -2.91 12.69
CA VAL A 7 -5.52 -3.69 12.58
C VAL A 7 -6.71 -2.73 12.67
N HIS A 8 -7.36 -2.48 11.53
CA HIS A 8 -8.59 -1.70 11.40
C HIS A 8 -9.82 -2.60 11.20
N THR A 9 -9.63 -3.83 10.74
CA THR A 9 -10.66 -4.88 10.74
C THR A 9 -10.07 -6.22 11.16
N ARG A 10 -10.90 -7.06 11.79
CA ARG A 10 -10.56 -8.45 12.16
C ARG A 10 -11.32 -9.47 11.34
N ASP A 11 -12.25 -9.02 10.51
CA ASP A 11 -12.99 -9.88 9.60
C ASP A 11 -12.15 -10.09 8.34
N ILE A 12 -11.57 -11.29 8.23
CA ILE A 12 -10.62 -11.65 7.16
C ILE A 12 -11.11 -12.94 6.49
N VAL A 13 -11.12 -12.91 5.15
CA VAL A 13 -11.37 -14.08 4.31
C VAL A 13 -10.08 -14.41 3.55
N ILE A 14 -9.76 -15.68 3.41
CA ILE A 14 -8.71 -16.17 2.52
C ILE A 14 -9.38 -16.85 1.34
N ASP A 15 -9.11 -16.38 0.13
CA ASP A 15 -9.72 -16.89 -1.10
C ASP A 15 -8.62 -17.30 -2.11
N GLU A 16 -8.91 -18.33 -2.91
CA GLU A 16 -7.99 -18.83 -3.92
C GLU A 16 -8.14 -18.15 -5.29
N THR A 17 -9.25 -17.46 -5.49
CA THR A 17 -9.65 -16.91 -6.80
C THR A 17 -9.70 -15.38 -6.83
N GLU A 18 -10.04 -14.77 -5.69
CA GLU A 18 -10.16 -13.33 -5.58
C GLU A 18 -8.80 -12.65 -5.44
N ILE A 19 -8.65 -11.50 -6.06
CA ILE A 19 -7.50 -10.63 -5.79
C ILE A 19 -7.63 -10.04 -4.37
N PRO A 20 -6.53 -9.75 -3.67
CA PRO A 20 -6.60 -9.06 -2.38
C PRO A 20 -7.39 -7.76 -2.48
N HIS A 21 -8.26 -7.52 -1.51
CA HIS A 21 -9.05 -6.29 -1.42
C HIS A 21 -9.53 -6.05 0.00
N SER A 22 -9.76 -4.78 0.34
CA SER A 22 -10.16 -4.36 1.69
C SER A 22 -11.67 -4.39 1.93
N HIS A 23 -12.50 -4.27 0.89
CA HIS A 23 -13.96 -4.11 0.99
C HIS A 23 -14.73 -5.10 0.11
N PRO A 24 -15.94 -5.54 0.52
CA PRO A 24 -16.62 -5.22 1.79
C PRO A 24 -16.00 -5.91 3.01
N VAL A 25 -15.30 -7.04 2.82
CA VAL A 25 -14.52 -7.78 3.82
C VAL A 25 -13.08 -7.86 3.36
N LEU A 26 -12.13 -7.72 4.29
CA LEU A 26 -10.73 -7.86 3.94
C LEU A 26 -10.47 -9.28 3.42
N THR A 27 -10.07 -9.37 2.16
CA THR A 27 -9.80 -10.64 1.48
C THR A 27 -8.32 -10.73 1.12
N LEU A 28 -7.70 -11.85 1.47
CA LEU A 28 -6.32 -12.17 1.13
C LEU A 28 -6.29 -13.34 0.15
N HIS A 29 -5.41 -13.27 -0.84
CA HIS A 29 -5.26 -14.35 -1.81
C HIS A 29 -4.35 -15.45 -1.25
N ALA A 30 -4.73 -16.71 -1.48
CA ALA A 30 -3.99 -17.89 -1.03
C ALA A 30 -2.56 -18.02 -1.62
N ARG A 31 -2.23 -17.32 -2.71
CA ARG A 31 -0.92 -17.38 -3.40
C ARG A 31 0.28 -17.10 -2.51
N HIS A 32 0.10 -16.30 -1.45
CA HIS A 32 1.18 -15.90 -0.55
C HIS A 32 1.18 -16.65 0.79
N LEU A 33 0.32 -17.65 0.99
CA LEU A 33 0.23 -18.40 2.25
C LEU A 33 1.54 -19.11 2.67
N LYS A 34 2.48 -19.30 1.75
CA LYS A 34 3.79 -19.92 2.03
C LYS A 34 4.92 -18.90 2.22
N ASP A 35 4.60 -17.61 2.15
CA ASP A 35 5.55 -16.51 2.31
C ASP A 35 4.99 -15.53 3.34
N ASP A 36 5.45 -15.64 4.57
CA ASP A 36 4.97 -14.86 5.70
C ASP A 36 5.16 -13.35 5.49
N ASP A 37 6.22 -12.93 4.78
CA ASP A 37 6.50 -11.52 4.55
C ASP A 37 5.55 -10.92 3.52
N LEU A 38 5.33 -11.62 2.40
CA LEU A 38 4.36 -11.19 1.39
C LEU A 38 2.92 -11.21 1.92
N LEU A 39 2.57 -12.23 2.72
CA LEU A 39 1.25 -12.30 3.34
C LEU A 39 1.03 -11.17 4.34
N LEU A 40 2.03 -10.89 5.18
CA LEU A 40 1.98 -9.80 6.15
C LEU A 40 1.89 -8.43 5.47
N SER A 41 2.69 -8.19 4.44
CA SER A 41 2.67 -6.96 3.65
C SER A 41 1.30 -6.75 2.99
N THR A 42 0.74 -7.79 2.34
CA THR A 42 -0.61 -7.73 1.75
C THR A 42 -1.67 -7.43 2.81
N PHE A 43 -1.58 -8.07 4.00
CA PHE A 43 -2.49 -7.78 5.10
C PHE A 43 -2.41 -6.30 5.52
N VAL A 44 -1.20 -5.75 5.69
CA VAL A 44 -1.00 -4.34 6.04
C VAL A 44 -1.54 -3.41 4.96
N HIS A 45 -1.32 -3.75 3.69
CA HIS A 45 -1.85 -3.03 2.54
C HIS A 45 -3.37 -2.87 2.63
N GLU A 46 -4.09 -3.98 2.80
CA GLU A 46 -5.55 -3.98 2.87
C GLU A 46 -6.08 -3.30 4.14
N GLN A 47 -5.38 -3.39 5.26
CA GLN A 47 -5.70 -2.63 6.47
C GLN A 47 -5.49 -1.12 6.27
N THR A 48 -4.50 -0.72 5.45
CA THR A 48 -4.24 0.69 5.18
C THR A 48 -5.38 1.34 4.39
N HIS A 49 -6.03 0.61 3.48
CA HIS A 49 -7.27 1.10 2.84
C HIS A 49 -8.32 1.47 3.89
N ARG A 50 -8.55 0.59 4.88
CA ARG A 50 -9.49 0.84 5.98
C ARG A 50 -9.10 2.06 6.81
N MET A 51 -7.82 2.19 7.12
CA MET A 51 -7.30 3.35 7.84
C MET A 51 -7.58 4.66 7.08
N LEU A 52 -7.41 4.68 5.75
CA LEU A 52 -7.69 5.87 4.95
C LEU A 52 -9.17 6.28 4.98
N ASP A 53 -10.10 5.30 5.04
CA ASP A 53 -11.54 5.59 5.20
C ASP A 53 -11.87 6.28 6.54
N GLU A 54 -11.08 5.99 7.58
CA GLU A 54 -11.21 6.61 8.90
C GLU A 54 -10.63 8.05 8.93
N HIS A 55 -9.80 8.41 7.91
CA HIS A 55 -9.10 9.70 7.80
C HIS A 55 -9.37 10.43 6.47
N PRO A 56 -10.65 10.67 6.08
CA PRO A 56 -10.98 11.15 4.74
C PRO A 56 -10.46 12.55 4.42
N THR A 57 -10.31 13.41 5.43
CA THR A 57 -9.78 14.78 5.27
C THR A 57 -8.30 14.79 4.96
N GLU A 58 -7.53 14.05 5.74
CA GLU A 58 -6.08 13.87 5.62
C GLU A 58 -5.75 13.15 4.32
N HIS A 59 -6.50 12.11 3.99
CA HIS A 59 -6.40 11.37 2.73
C HIS A 59 -6.60 12.30 1.53
N ALA A 60 -7.70 13.06 1.48
CA ALA A 60 -7.95 14.00 0.41
C ALA A 60 -6.87 15.10 0.30
N ALA A 61 -6.29 15.54 1.42
CA ALA A 61 -5.18 16.49 1.42
C ALA A 61 -3.91 15.88 0.80
N ALA A 62 -3.57 14.64 1.16
CA ALA A 62 -2.43 13.90 0.62
C ALA A 62 -2.57 13.70 -0.90
N VAL A 63 -3.75 13.23 -1.38
CA VAL A 63 -4.03 13.05 -2.80
C VAL A 63 -3.85 14.36 -3.58
N ARG A 64 -4.40 15.48 -3.08
CA ARG A 64 -4.23 16.79 -3.72
C ARG A 64 -2.76 17.22 -3.82
N ALA A 65 -1.95 16.90 -2.82
CA ALA A 65 -0.52 17.22 -2.81
C ALA A 65 0.26 16.30 -3.76
N LEU A 66 -0.04 14.99 -3.78
CA LEU A 66 0.57 14.04 -4.71
C LEU A 66 0.24 14.36 -6.16
N ARG A 67 -0.98 14.81 -6.46
CA ARG A 67 -1.38 15.25 -7.80
C ARG A 67 -0.53 16.42 -8.31
N LYS A 68 -0.12 17.33 -7.43
CA LYS A 68 0.83 18.41 -7.78
C LYS A 68 2.25 17.88 -7.96
N LEU A 69 2.65 16.90 -7.16
CA LEU A 69 3.99 16.32 -7.19
C LEU A 69 4.21 15.40 -8.42
N TYR A 70 3.15 14.70 -8.83
CA TYR A 70 3.13 13.74 -9.94
C TYR A 70 2.01 14.05 -10.95
N PRO A 71 2.06 15.19 -11.67
CA PRO A 71 0.96 15.64 -12.53
C PRO A 71 0.70 14.70 -13.72
N ARG A 72 1.59 13.77 -14.00
CA ARG A 72 1.52 12.75 -15.05
C ARG A 72 1.85 11.38 -14.46
N ILE A 73 1.10 10.98 -13.42
CA ILE A 73 1.24 9.63 -12.86
C ILE A 73 0.85 8.61 -13.94
N PRO A 74 1.65 7.56 -14.18
CA PRO A 74 1.30 6.53 -15.14
C PRO A 74 0.00 5.84 -14.77
N VAL A 75 -0.80 5.47 -15.78
CA VAL A 75 -2.02 4.68 -15.66
C VAL A 75 -1.93 3.44 -16.55
N GLY A 76 -2.70 2.43 -16.21
CA GLY A 76 -2.77 1.18 -16.94
C GLY A 76 -1.77 0.12 -16.45
N TYR A 77 -2.22 -1.14 -16.54
CA TYR A 77 -1.43 -2.31 -16.19
C TYR A 77 -0.19 -2.45 -17.11
N PRO A 78 0.98 -2.83 -16.60
CA PRO A 78 1.28 -3.21 -15.20
C PRO A 78 1.80 -2.06 -14.32
N GLU A 79 1.92 -0.84 -14.86
CA GLU A 79 2.57 0.28 -14.18
C GLU A 79 1.70 0.87 -13.07
N GLY A 80 0.39 0.81 -13.23
CA GLY A 80 -0.62 1.27 -12.28
C GLY A 80 -2.01 0.73 -12.62
N SER A 81 -3.01 1.24 -11.92
CA SER A 81 -4.43 1.06 -12.24
C SER A 81 -4.81 1.91 -13.45
N ASP A 82 -5.98 1.64 -14.04
CA ASP A 82 -6.56 2.45 -15.13
C ASP A 82 -7.03 3.84 -14.69
N SER A 83 -6.98 4.12 -13.39
CA SER A 83 -7.35 5.39 -12.78
C SER A 83 -6.16 6.08 -12.12
N ALA A 84 -5.88 7.32 -12.52
CA ALA A 84 -4.87 8.15 -11.85
C ALA A 84 -5.21 8.39 -10.37
N GLU A 85 -6.50 8.51 -10.03
CA GLU A 85 -6.97 8.68 -8.65
C GLU A 85 -6.57 7.49 -7.78
N VAL A 86 -6.88 6.29 -8.24
CA VAL A 86 -6.49 5.04 -7.57
C VAL A 86 -4.97 4.94 -7.42
N ASN A 87 -4.20 5.45 -8.37
CA ASN A 87 -2.74 5.45 -8.29
C ASN A 87 -2.19 6.44 -7.24
N TYR A 88 -2.86 7.59 -7.04
CA TYR A 88 -2.50 8.48 -5.93
C TYR A 88 -2.83 7.88 -4.57
N ASP A 89 -3.97 7.20 -4.44
CA ASP A 89 -4.34 6.47 -3.23
C ASP A 89 -3.29 5.40 -2.92
N HIS A 90 -2.90 4.60 -3.92
CA HIS A 90 -1.90 3.54 -3.75
C HIS A 90 -0.50 4.06 -3.46
N LEU A 91 -0.10 5.26 -3.91
CA LEU A 91 1.17 5.85 -3.46
C LEU A 91 1.19 6.11 -1.94
N ILE A 92 0.05 6.52 -1.37
CA ILE A 92 -0.09 6.72 0.07
C ILE A 92 -0.03 5.35 0.77
N ILE A 93 -0.83 4.40 0.30
CA ILE A 93 -0.95 3.06 0.87
C ILE A 93 0.41 2.35 0.87
N ILE A 94 1.09 2.28 -0.29
CA ILE A 94 2.39 1.61 -0.44
C ILE A 94 3.47 2.29 0.45
N TYR A 95 3.41 3.61 0.64
CA TYR A 95 4.31 4.28 1.56
C TYR A 95 4.08 3.84 3.01
N ILE A 96 2.81 3.82 3.46
CA ILE A 96 2.46 3.43 4.83
C ILE A 96 2.76 1.93 5.05
N GLU A 97 2.41 1.08 4.10
CA GLU A 97 2.75 -0.34 4.04
C GLU A 97 4.26 -0.54 4.24
N TYR A 98 5.10 0.11 3.43
CA TYR A 98 6.55 0.00 3.54
C TYR A 98 7.07 0.43 4.92
N ARG A 99 6.53 1.53 5.49
CA ARG A 99 6.92 1.98 6.83
C ARG A 99 6.48 1.02 7.94
N ALA A 100 5.32 0.40 7.78
CA ALA A 100 4.84 -0.64 8.69
C ALA A 100 5.70 -1.91 8.59
N ASP A 101 5.99 -2.36 7.37
CA ASP A 101 6.83 -3.51 7.09
C ASP A 101 8.25 -3.36 7.66
N GLN A 102 8.86 -2.17 7.51
CA GLN A 102 10.15 -1.86 8.13
C GLN A 102 10.13 -2.08 9.66
N ARG A 103 9.02 -1.73 10.32
CA ARG A 103 8.87 -1.91 11.77
C ARG A 103 8.54 -3.35 12.16
N LEU A 104 7.80 -4.07 11.32
CA LEU A 104 7.32 -5.43 11.59
C LEU A 104 8.40 -6.48 11.30
N MET A 105 9.07 -6.37 10.16
CA MET A 105 10.00 -7.39 9.67
C MET A 105 11.45 -6.89 9.48
N GLY A 106 11.69 -5.59 9.65
CA GLY A 106 13.00 -4.95 9.47
C GLY A 106 13.27 -4.51 8.03
N GLU A 107 14.22 -3.57 7.88
CA GLU A 107 14.52 -2.87 6.64
C GLU A 107 14.80 -3.80 5.45
N LEU A 108 15.65 -4.81 5.65
CA LEU A 108 16.07 -5.69 4.55
C LEU A 108 14.92 -6.52 3.99
N ARG A 109 14.07 -7.08 4.87
CA ARG A 109 12.92 -7.91 4.45
C ARG A 109 11.83 -7.05 3.82
N ALA A 110 11.52 -5.91 4.45
CA ALA A 110 10.57 -4.94 3.90
C ALA A 110 10.97 -4.47 2.49
N ARG A 111 12.25 -4.17 2.29
CA ARG A 111 12.77 -3.79 0.98
C ARG A 111 12.64 -4.94 -0.04
N ALA A 112 12.97 -6.17 0.35
CA ALA A 112 12.85 -7.33 -0.53
C ALA A 112 11.40 -7.58 -0.97
N VAL A 113 10.42 -7.38 -0.08
CA VAL A 113 8.98 -7.44 -0.41
C VAL A 113 8.62 -6.36 -1.44
N MET A 114 9.01 -5.10 -1.21
CA MET A 114 8.73 -4.00 -2.16
C MET A 114 9.40 -4.25 -3.52
N GLU A 115 10.62 -4.78 -3.54
CA GLU A 115 11.32 -5.14 -4.77
C GLU A 115 10.58 -6.26 -5.52
N PHE A 116 10.09 -7.28 -4.83
CA PHE A 116 9.25 -8.33 -5.43
C PHE A 116 7.97 -7.72 -6.03
N LEU A 117 7.23 -6.92 -5.28
CA LEU A 117 5.99 -6.29 -5.70
C LEU A 117 6.20 -5.31 -6.88
N SER A 118 7.37 -4.68 -6.99
CA SER A 118 7.73 -3.82 -8.12
C SER A 118 7.82 -4.54 -9.47
N HIS A 119 7.72 -5.87 -9.49
CA HIS A 119 7.70 -6.71 -10.69
C HIS A 119 6.33 -7.36 -10.95
N ASP A 120 5.37 -7.19 -10.04
CA ASP A 120 4.02 -7.76 -10.17
C ASP A 120 3.06 -6.75 -10.85
N HIS A 121 2.32 -5.97 -10.07
CA HIS A 121 1.45 -4.88 -10.55
C HIS A 121 1.75 -3.58 -9.77
N TYR A 122 1.22 -2.46 -10.20
CA TYR A 122 1.60 -1.14 -9.67
C TYR A 122 3.11 -0.87 -9.75
N ARG A 123 3.76 -1.40 -10.78
CA ARG A 123 5.23 -1.44 -10.91
C ARG A 123 5.89 -0.08 -10.76
N TRP A 124 5.30 0.94 -11.38
CA TRP A 124 5.84 2.29 -11.29
C TRP A 124 5.77 2.84 -9.86
N LEU A 125 4.66 2.58 -9.15
CA LEU A 125 4.44 3.10 -7.81
C LEU A 125 5.46 2.52 -6.82
N TYR A 126 5.65 1.19 -6.83
CA TYR A 126 6.66 0.53 -6.00
C TYR A 126 8.08 0.99 -6.34
N ARG A 127 8.42 1.11 -7.64
CA ARG A 127 9.74 1.60 -8.06
C ARG A 127 9.98 3.06 -7.68
N GLU A 128 8.97 3.94 -7.80
CA GLU A 128 9.08 5.34 -7.38
C GLU A 128 9.27 5.43 -5.87
N LEU A 129 8.54 4.62 -5.09
CA LEU A 129 8.72 4.55 -3.65
C LEU A 129 10.13 4.09 -3.27
N LEU A 130 10.61 2.99 -3.86
CA LEU A 130 11.95 2.46 -3.58
C LEU A 130 13.08 3.43 -3.95
N ARG A 131 12.86 4.24 -4.99
CA ARG A 131 13.82 5.25 -5.44
C ARG A 131 13.90 6.44 -4.48
N GLU A 132 12.75 6.97 -4.03
CA GLU A 132 12.68 8.20 -3.22
C GLU A 132 11.56 8.12 -2.15
N PRO A 133 11.65 7.21 -1.15
CA PRO A 133 10.57 6.99 -0.20
C PRO A 133 10.18 8.26 0.57
N GLU A 134 11.16 9.10 0.91
CA GLU A 134 10.89 10.34 1.66
C GLU A 134 10.20 11.42 0.82
N LYS A 135 10.16 11.28 -0.50
CA LYS A 135 9.42 12.22 -1.37
C LYS A 135 7.92 12.06 -1.18
N VAL A 136 7.39 10.83 -1.21
CA VAL A 136 6.00 10.51 -0.86
C VAL A 136 5.78 10.74 0.63
N GLY A 137 6.72 10.29 1.47
CA GLY A 137 6.64 10.39 2.92
C GLY A 137 6.46 11.81 3.45
N ARG A 138 7.10 12.81 2.84
CA ARG A 138 6.88 14.22 3.22
C ARG A 138 5.43 14.67 2.99
N VAL A 139 4.82 14.23 1.90
CA VAL A 139 3.42 14.54 1.58
C VAL A 139 2.48 13.88 2.59
N VAL A 140 2.65 12.58 2.84
CA VAL A 140 1.82 11.79 3.77
C VAL A 140 1.89 12.39 5.17
N LYS A 141 3.10 12.58 5.71
CA LYS A 141 3.32 13.20 7.03
C LYS A 141 2.75 14.62 7.14
N ALA A 142 2.89 15.43 6.09
CA ALA A 142 2.39 16.82 6.08
C ALA A 142 0.87 16.90 6.02
N SER A 143 0.19 15.87 5.55
CA SER A 143 -1.28 15.79 5.54
C SER A 143 -1.88 15.24 6.83
N GLY A 144 -1.06 14.73 7.76
CA GLY A 144 -1.50 14.22 9.06
C GLY A 144 -1.72 12.70 9.12
N LEU A 145 -1.34 11.97 8.06
CA LEU A 145 -1.38 10.51 8.00
C LEU A 145 -0.12 9.87 8.57
#